data_b4d5c05618f7fe96907673d5138ea809
#
_entry.id   b4d5c05618f7fe96907673d5138ea809
#
_cell.length_a   1.000
_cell.length_b   1.000
_cell.length_c   1.000
_cell.angle_alpha   90.00
_cell.angle_beta   90.00
_cell.angle_gamma   90.00
#
_symmetry.space_group_name_H-M   'P 1'
#
loop_
_entity.id
_entity.type
_entity.pdbx_description
1 polymer ?
#
loop_
_entity_poly.entity_id
_entity_poly.type
_entity_poly.pdbx_seq_one_letter_code
_entity_poly.pdbx_strand_id
1 'polypeptide(L)'
;MMKATAMEALRRFWWVALLFAITGAVLGALPEPASTADAVVSYRADHVLLVASENGSIFADPIATNQLVLYSTTGEVPERVAARLGLSSAGAASSGVSASLDPNTGALTISVTSSAAADVVSRADTIAEELKTYLAEQQDEEQEDRLTALLARAQQLEEDIAELERAAAANPGDRVIASQLDALSRQYSVVFEQQFEQQYGDDFNTNNRLVLTTLQSAVAYSQEAAAGGLGAPKSRPTRGALGLALGGVVGAGVALMLSRLDRRIRSRAQAELLYGGQVSVVIPDVGGAGDGLAVRPDRHDQLSDAYRTLRSMLSFAEAAEREPGVAQRASITLVVSPGSGDGKTSIAANLAASLVETNNRTIAVNTDFRRPTLARRLLGETPEPLPYAVEDLGMVPARQLLRRTPITNLVLLDLSGIDAPPGTLARATTRLLGQLSDIADSIVVDSSPVGATAEVLELLPFADHVVVAIRLDHTLTSATQRTMQLLRSLSTGTLHLVVVGENIERSPYYEYGNPTGKRLKRTKQRTGK
;
A
#
# COMPACT_ATOMS: atom_id res chain seq x y z
N MET A 1 -10.04 -12.71 16.89
CA MET A 1 -9.64 -11.57 16.06
C MET A 1 -10.61 -11.26 14.90
N MET A 2 -11.18 -12.22 14.19
CA MET A 2 -12.08 -11.98 13.02
C MET A 2 -13.41 -11.25 13.33
N LYS A 3 -13.98 -11.39 14.52
CA LYS A 3 -15.29 -10.77 14.84
C LYS A 3 -15.24 -9.25 15.05
N ALA A 4 -14.14 -8.70 15.58
CA ALA A 4 -13.98 -7.26 15.79
C ALA A 4 -13.82 -6.49 14.45
N THR A 5 -13.10 -7.05 13.51
CA THR A 5 -12.88 -6.45 12.19
C THR A 5 -14.13 -6.39 11.32
N ALA A 6 -15.03 -7.38 11.40
CA ALA A 6 -16.28 -7.38 10.65
C ALA A 6 -17.25 -6.31 11.15
N MET A 7 -17.34 -6.11 12.46
CA MET A 7 -18.24 -5.10 13.08
C MET A 7 -17.76 -3.68 12.80
N GLU A 8 -16.44 -3.44 12.79
CA GLU A 8 -15.87 -2.15 12.40
C GLU A 8 -16.06 -1.84 10.92
N ALA A 9 -15.94 -2.86 10.06
CA ALA A 9 -16.22 -2.74 8.63
C ALA A 9 -17.67 -2.34 8.35
N LEU A 10 -18.62 -3.02 9.00
CA LEU A 10 -20.04 -2.69 8.89
C LEU A 10 -20.34 -1.29 9.43
N ARG A 11 -19.74 -0.87 10.55
CA ARG A 11 -19.94 0.46 11.12
C ARG A 11 -19.44 1.58 10.21
N ARG A 12 -18.38 1.35 9.43
CA ARG A 12 -17.81 2.35 8.52
C ARG A 12 -18.56 2.43 7.19
N PHE A 13 -18.95 1.28 6.65
CA PHE A 13 -19.62 1.17 5.36
C PHE A 13 -21.12 0.86 5.49
N TRP A 14 -21.75 1.19 6.64
CA TRP A 14 -23.18 0.93 6.89
C TRP A 14 -24.07 1.55 5.83
N TRP A 15 -23.68 2.70 5.29
CA TRP A 15 -24.40 3.39 4.23
C TRP A 15 -24.44 2.57 2.92
N VAL A 16 -23.41 1.77 2.62
CA VAL A 16 -23.40 0.84 1.47
C VAL A 16 -24.44 -0.24 1.69
N ALA A 17 -24.44 -0.87 2.87
CA ALA A 17 -25.42 -1.89 3.21
C ALA A 17 -26.86 -1.32 3.16
N LEU A 18 -27.05 -0.09 3.65
CA LEU A 18 -28.33 0.61 3.60
C LEU A 18 -28.76 0.92 2.15
N LEU A 19 -27.85 1.40 1.32
CA LEU A 19 -28.12 1.72 -0.09
C LEU A 19 -28.56 0.46 -0.84
N PHE A 20 -27.85 -0.65 -0.68
CA PHE A 20 -28.23 -1.92 -1.29
C PHE A 20 -29.55 -2.47 -0.74
N ALA A 21 -29.81 -2.31 0.56
CA ALA A 21 -31.08 -2.70 1.18
C ALA A 21 -32.25 -1.90 0.60
N ILE A 22 -32.13 -0.58 0.48
CA ILE A 22 -33.15 0.30 -0.12
C ILE A 22 -33.37 -0.06 -1.60
N THR A 23 -32.29 -0.23 -2.37
CA THR A 23 -32.37 -0.63 -3.78
C THR A 23 -33.06 -1.98 -3.93
N GLY A 24 -32.69 -2.94 -3.09
CA GLY A 24 -33.33 -4.26 -3.06
C GLY A 24 -34.83 -4.19 -2.71
N ALA A 25 -35.21 -3.31 -1.75
CA ALA A 25 -36.60 -3.09 -1.40
C ALA A 25 -37.41 -2.50 -2.56
N VAL A 26 -36.85 -1.52 -3.27
CA VAL A 26 -37.50 -0.88 -4.44
C VAL A 26 -37.65 -1.89 -5.57
N LEU A 27 -36.57 -2.61 -5.92
CA LEU A 27 -36.60 -3.63 -6.98
C LEU A 27 -37.56 -4.78 -6.63
N GLY A 28 -37.60 -5.21 -5.37
CA GLY A 28 -38.52 -6.23 -4.90
C GLY A 28 -39.99 -5.79 -4.93
N ALA A 29 -40.27 -4.47 -4.81
CA ALA A 29 -41.63 -3.92 -4.85
C ALA A 29 -42.15 -3.63 -6.27
N LEU A 30 -41.30 -3.74 -7.33
CA LEU A 30 -41.70 -3.54 -8.72
C LEU A 30 -42.80 -4.54 -9.15
N PRO A 31 -43.60 -4.23 -10.20
CA PRO A 31 -44.64 -5.10 -10.70
C PRO A 31 -44.12 -6.49 -11.07
N GLU A 32 -44.99 -7.48 -11.01
CA GLU A 32 -44.67 -8.87 -11.35
C GLU A 32 -44.11 -8.96 -12.77
N PRO A 33 -42.97 -9.67 -12.97
CA PRO A 33 -42.64 -10.15 -14.30
C PRO A 33 -43.81 -11.03 -14.75
N ALA A 34 -44.26 -10.84 -15.99
CA ALA A 34 -45.32 -11.65 -16.57
C ALA A 34 -44.97 -13.14 -16.36
N SER A 35 -45.94 -13.92 -15.88
CA SER A 35 -45.77 -15.36 -15.71
C SER A 35 -45.33 -15.97 -17.05
N THR A 36 -44.10 -16.48 -17.13
CA THR A 36 -43.68 -17.29 -18.25
C THR A 36 -44.47 -18.60 -18.19
N ALA A 37 -45.50 -18.67 -19.00
CA ALA A 37 -46.09 -19.93 -19.39
C ALA A 37 -45.02 -20.70 -20.18
N ASP A 38 -44.97 -22.01 -19.96
CA ASP A 38 -44.08 -23.02 -20.54
C ASP A 38 -42.66 -23.06 -19.95
N ALA A 39 -42.49 -24.03 -19.04
CA ALA A 39 -41.18 -24.45 -18.56
C ALA A 39 -40.37 -25.02 -19.74
N VAL A 40 -39.53 -24.19 -20.34
CA VAL A 40 -38.53 -24.68 -21.29
C VAL A 40 -37.55 -25.54 -20.49
N VAL A 41 -37.54 -26.83 -20.75
CA VAL A 41 -36.53 -27.74 -20.17
C VAL A 41 -35.17 -27.27 -20.66
N SER A 42 -34.36 -26.74 -19.75
CA SER A 42 -32.98 -26.39 -20.04
C SER A 42 -32.06 -27.50 -19.54
N TYR A 43 -31.04 -27.77 -20.33
CA TYR A 43 -29.98 -28.72 -19.98
C TYR A 43 -28.75 -27.92 -19.58
N ARG A 44 -28.03 -28.42 -18.58
CA ARG A 44 -26.73 -27.89 -18.17
C ARG A 44 -25.70 -29.00 -18.21
N ALA A 45 -24.50 -28.67 -18.63
CA ALA A 45 -23.34 -29.53 -18.51
C ALA A 45 -22.18 -28.76 -17.88
N ASP A 46 -21.51 -29.44 -16.97
CA ASP A 46 -20.33 -28.88 -16.28
C ASP A 46 -19.11 -29.73 -16.67
N HIS A 47 -18.07 -29.08 -17.24
CA HIS A 47 -16.76 -29.65 -17.47
C HIS A 47 -15.80 -29.10 -16.42
N VAL A 48 -15.07 -29.98 -15.72
CA VAL A 48 -14.19 -29.57 -14.63
C VAL A 48 -12.72 -29.82 -15.01
N LEU A 49 -11.93 -28.78 -14.99
CA LEU A 49 -10.49 -28.80 -15.19
C LEU A 49 -9.76 -28.51 -13.87
N LEU A 50 -8.67 -29.23 -13.61
CA LEU A 50 -7.73 -28.87 -12.54
C LEU A 50 -6.69 -27.91 -13.12
N VAL A 51 -6.53 -26.77 -12.47
CA VAL A 51 -5.46 -25.80 -12.76
C VAL A 51 -4.31 -26.12 -11.80
N ALA A 52 -3.21 -26.57 -12.33
CA ALA A 52 -2.02 -26.89 -11.57
C ALA A 52 -0.79 -26.32 -12.29
N SER A 53 0.27 -26.08 -11.55
CA SER A 53 1.60 -25.87 -12.11
C SER A 53 2.19 -27.22 -12.53
N GLU A 54 3.08 -27.25 -13.48
CA GLU A 54 3.71 -28.47 -14.01
C GLU A 54 4.43 -29.29 -12.93
N ASN A 55 4.87 -28.64 -11.84
CA ASN A 55 5.44 -29.30 -10.66
C ASN A 55 4.38 -29.91 -9.69
N GLY A 56 3.10 -29.89 -10.04
CA GLY A 56 2.00 -30.41 -9.21
C GLY A 56 1.55 -29.51 -8.07
N SER A 57 2.04 -28.28 -7.98
CA SER A 57 1.57 -27.29 -7.01
C SER A 57 0.20 -26.74 -7.44
N ILE A 58 -0.80 -26.85 -6.57
CA ILE A 58 -2.17 -26.33 -6.80
C ILE A 58 -2.23 -24.79 -6.70
N PHE A 59 -1.15 -24.14 -6.31
CA PHE A 59 -1.09 -22.67 -6.14
C PHE A 59 -0.52 -21.99 -7.38
N ALA A 60 -1.37 -21.82 -8.39
CA ALA A 60 -1.11 -20.93 -9.51
C ALA A 60 -1.29 -19.46 -9.07
N ASP A 61 -0.58 -18.54 -9.72
CA ASP A 61 -0.73 -17.10 -9.50
C ASP A 61 -2.22 -16.69 -9.62
N PRO A 62 -2.81 -16.02 -8.60
CA PRO A 62 -4.21 -15.62 -8.63
C PRO A 62 -4.59 -14.72 -9.81
N ILE A 63 -3.63 -14.01 -10.41
CA ILE A 63 -3.88 -13.17 -11.58
C ILE A 63 -4.02 -14.03 -12.83
N ALA A 64 -3.11 -14.97 -13.04
CA ALA A 64 -3.15 -15.88 -14.19
C ALA A 64 -4.39 -16.80 -14.16
N THR A 65 -4.79 -17.25 -12.97
CA THR A 65 -5.98 -18.13 -12.81
C THR A 65 -7.30 -17.41 -13.07
N ASN A 66 -7.42 -16.11 -12.74
CA ASN A 66 -8.61 -15.32 -13.08
C ASN A 66 -8.74 -15.03 -14.58
N GLN A 67 -7.64 -15.01 -15.31
CA GLN A 67 -7.66 -14.85 -16.77
C GLN A 67 -8.24 -16.08 -17.47
N LEU A 68 -8.08 -17.28 -16.92
CA LEU A 68 -8.66 -18.51 -17.47
C LEU A 68 -10.19 -18.48 -17.52
N VAL A 69 -10.82 -17.88 -16.51
CA VAL A 69 -12.28 -17.65 -16.50
C VAL A 69 -12.68 -16.71 -17.64
N LEU A 70 -11.89 -15.68 -17.88
CA LEU A 70 -12.15 -14.72 -18.96
C LEU A 70 -11.96 -15.38 -20.32
N TYR A 71 -10.85 -16.10 -20.55
CA TYR A 71 -10.56 -16.77 -21.81
C TYR A 71 -11.61 -17.82 -22.19
N SER A 72 -12.20 -18.51 -21.19
CA SER A 72 -13.24 -19.49 -21.45
C SER A 72 -14.56 -18.89 -21.94
N THR A 73 -14.80 -17.58 -21.74
CA THR A 73 -16.06 -16.92 -22.07
C THR A 73 -15.93 -15.80 -23.11
N THR A 74 -14.72 -15.26 -23.32
CA THR A 74 -14.45 -14.13 -24.19
C THR A 74 -13.15 -14.33 -24.96
N GLY A 75 -12.99 -13.62 -26.08
CA GLY A 75 -11.77 -13.63 -26.88
C GLY A 75 -11.70 -14.80 -27.87
N GLU A 76 -10.49 -15.29 -28.07
CA GLU A 76 -10.16 -16.24 -29.14
C GLU A 76 -10.73 -17.65 -28.91
N VAL A 77 -10.83 -18.10 -27.66
CA VAL A 77 -11.36 -19.43 -27.34
C VAL A 77 -12.80 -19.61 -27.84
N PRO A 78 -13.77 -18.71 -27.59
CA PRO A 78 -15.09 -18.78 -28.20
C PRO A 78 -15.10 -18.71 -29.72
N GLU A 79 -14.15 -18.01 -30.36
CA GLU A 79 -14.02 -17.96 -31.81
C GLU A 79 -13.61 -19.33 -32.39
N ARG A 80 -12.62 -19.97 -31.78
CA ARG A 80 -12.14 -21.31 -32.15
C ARG A 80 -13.25 -22.37 -31.93
N VAL A 81 -13.96 -22.26 -30.80
CA VAL A 81 -15.13 -23.12 -30.52
C VAL A 81 -16.22 -22.95 -31.55
N ALA A 82 -16.54 -21.71 -31.95
CA ALA A 82 -17.53 -21.42 -32.99
C ALA A 82 -17.11 -22.05 -34.31
N ALA A 83 -15.85 -21.89 -34.72
CA ALA A 83 -15.31 -22.48 -35.94
C ALA A 83 -15.37 -24.02 -35.91
N ARG A 84 -14.98 -24.63 -34.80
CA ARG A 84 -14.95 -26.11 -34.64
C ARG A 84 -16.33 -26.74 -34.61
N LEU A 85 -17.30 -26.07 -34.02
CA LEU A 85 -18.68 -26.54 -33.92
C LEU A 85 -19.60 -26.02 -35.04
N GLY A 86 -19.08 -25.22 -35.98
CA GLY A 86 -19.86 -24.66 -37.05
C GLY A 86 -20.93 -23.66 -36.61
N LEU A 87 -20.69 -22.94 -35.50
CA LEU A 87 -21.60 -21.94 -34.97
C LEU A 87 -21.44 -20.60 -35.72
N SER A 88 -22.49 -19.80 -35.72
CA SER A 88 -22.54 -18.55 -36.53
C SER A 88 -21.62 -17.45 -36.01
N SER A 89 -21.20 -17.47 -34.75
CA SER A 89 -20.33 -16.46 -34.13
C SER A 89 -19.77 -16.93 -32.78
N ALA A 90 -18.71 -16.25 -32.31
CA ALA A 90 -18.19 -16.41 -30.97
C ALA A 90 -19.24 -16.16 -29.89
N GLY A 91 -20.17 -15.21 -30.12
CA GLY A 91 -21.29 -14.95 -29.22
C GLY A 91 -22.28 -16.11 -29.11
N ALA A 92 -22.44 -16.89 -30.19
CA ALA A 92 -23.24 -18.13 -30.16
C ALA A 92 -22.52 -19.23 -29.35
N ALA A 93 -21.20 -19.31 -29.45
CA ALA A 93 -20.39 -20.26 -28.69
C ALA A 93 -20.38 -19.94 -27.18
N SER A 94 -20.31 -18.67 -26.80
CA SER A 94 -20.30 -18.22 -25.40
C SER A 94 -21.70 -18.04 -24.80
N SER A 95 -22.77 -18.16 -25.60
CA SER A 95 -24.14 -18.03 -25.08
C SER A 95 -24.49 -19.12 -24.07
N GLY A 96 -24.93 -18.72 -22.87
CA GLY A 96 -25.24 -19.64 -21.77
C GLY A 96 -24.01 -20.32 -21.15
N VAL A 97 -22.79 -19.84 -21.47
CA VAL A 97 -21.55 -20.30 -20.86
C VAL A 97 -21.24 -19.49 -19.62
N SER A 98 -20.84 -20.15 -18.56
CA SER A 98 -20.27 -19.54 -17.38
C SER A 98 -19.07 -20.35 -16.92
N ALA A 99 -18.03 -19.66 -16.45
CA ALA A 99 -16.86 -20.32 -15.89
C ALA A 99 -16.64 -19.82 -14.45
N SER A 100 -16.19 -20.69 -13.60
CA SER A 100 -15.86 -20.36 -12.20
C SER A 100 -14.65 -21.15 -11.75
N LEU A 101 -13.74 -20.49 -11.04
CA LEU A 101 -12.58 -21.10 -10.44
C LEU A 101 -12.73 -21.13 -8.92
N ASP A 102 -12.54 -22.30 -8.33
CA ASP A 102 -12.41 -22.43 -6.88
C ASP A 102 -10.93 -22.26 -6.47
N PRO A 103 -10.59 -21.17 -5.79
CA PRO A 103 -9.20 -20.87 -5.44
C PRO A 103 -8.62 -21.82 -4.38
N ASN A 104 -9.45 -22.62 -3.70
CA ASN A 104 -8.98 -23.57 -2.68
C ASN A 104 -8.60 -24.92 -3.28
N THR A 105 -9.29 -25.32 -4.34
CA THR A 105 -9.08 -26.62 -4.99
C THR A 105 -8.37 -26.52 -6.33
N GLY A 106 -8.27 -25.32 -6.92
CA GLY A 106 -7.77 -25.14 -8.28
C GLY A 106 -8.71 -25.67 -9.37
N ALA A 107 -9.96 -25.98 -9.03
CA ALA A 107 -10.93 -26.51 -9.98
C ALA A 107 -11.58 -25.39 -10.79
N LEU A 108 -11.33 -25.37 -12.09
CA LEU A 108 -12.02 -24.51 -13.05
C LEU A 108 -13.23 -25.28 -13.61
N THR A 109 -14.42 -24.82 -13.30
CA THR A 109 -15.67 -25.38 -13.78
C THR A 109 -16.21 -24.54 -14.93
N ILE A 110 -16.36 -25.13 -16.09
CA ILE A 110 -16.99 -24.55 -17.28
C ILE A 110 -18.40 -25.13 -17.38
N SER A 111 -19.40 -24.27 -17.24
CA SER A 111 -20.80 -24.64 -17.27
C SER A 111 -21.47 -24.07 -18.52
N VAL A 112 -22.17 -24.92 -19.25
CA VAL A 112 -22.95 -24.52 -20.44
C VAL A 112 -24.41 -24.84 -20.21
N THR A 113 -25.31 -23.92 -20.53
CA THR A 113 -26.75 -24.06 -20.45
C THR A 113 -27.39 -23.84 -21.82
N SER A 114 -28.21 -24.77 -22.28
CA SER A 114 -28.94 -24.68 -23.56
C SER A 114 -30.25 -25.49 -23.49
N SER A 115 -31.09 -25.35 -24.49
CA SER A 115 -32.32 -26.16 -24.63
C SER A 115 -32.07 -27.57 -25.18
N ALA A 116 -30.85 -27.87 -25.65
CA ALA A 116 -30.51 -29.18 -26.23
C ALA A 116 -29.40 -29.87 -25.43
N ALA A 117 -29.64 -31.10 -24.94
CA ALA A 117 -28.69 -31.84 -24.12
C ALA A 117 -27.37 -32.17 -24.85
N ALA A 118 -27.41 -32.46 -26.14
CA ALA A 118 -26.21 -32.74 -26.93
C ALA A 118 -25.35 -31.48 -27.15
N ASP A 119 -25.98 -30.31 -27.26
CA ASP A 119 -25.30 -29.02 -27.45
C ASP A 119 -24.50 -28.62 -26.20
N VAL A 120 -25.06 -28.79 -24.99
CA VAL A 120 -24.37 -28.39 -23.75
C VAL A 120 -23.10 -29.21 -23.51
N VAL A 121 -23.13 -30.52 -23.78
CA VAL A 121 -21.96 -31.39 -23.62
C VAL A 121 -20.90 -31.06 -24.64
N SER A 122 -21.30 -31.01 -25.94
CA SER A 122 -20.37 -30.73 -27.02
C SER A 122 -19.67 -29.36 -26.84
N ARG A 123 -20.41 -28.33 -26.46
CA ARG A 123 -19.82 -26.99 -26.23
C ARG A 123 -18.93 -26.97 -24.99
N ALA A 124 -19.35 -27.56 -23.86
CA ALA A 124 -18.55 -27.57 -22.64
C ALA A 124 -17.21 -28.28 -22.84
N ASP A 125 -17.24 -29.46 -23.47
CA ASP A 125 -16.03 -30.23 -23.76
C ASP A 125 -15.13 -29.49 -24.79
N THR A 126 -15.72 -28.91 -25.84
CA THR A 126 -14.94 -28.16 -26.84
C THR A 126 -14.31 -26.90 -26.25
N ILE A 127 -15.02 -26.15 -25.41
CA ILE A 127 -14.45 -25.00 -24.71
C ILE A 127 -13.26 -25.42 -23.84
N ALA A 128 -13.40 -26.53 -23.10
CA ALA A 128 -12.33 -27.02 -22.26
C ALA A 128 -11.09 -27.45 -23.06
N GLU A 129 -11.28 -28.12 -24.22
CA GLU A 129 -10.17 -28.53 -25.09
C GLU A 129 -9.51 -27.32 -25.79
N GLU A 130 -10.29 -26.38 -26.32
CA GLU A 130 -9.73 -25.17 -26.96
C GLU A 130 -9.02 -24.28 -25.95
N LEU A 131 -9.52 -24.20 -24.70
CA LEU A 131 -8.85 -23.44 -23.63
C LEU A 131 -7.48 -24.04 -23.29
N LYS A 132 -7.37 -25.39 -23.24
CA LYS A 132 -6.08 -26.07 -23.02
C LYS A 132 -5.10 -25.77 -24.15
N THR A 133 -5.56 -25.89 -25.40
CA THR A 133 -4.73 -25.64 -26.57
C THR A 133 -4.27 -24.18 -26.62
N TYR A 134 -5.21 -23.26 -26.40
CA TYR A 134 -4.92 -21.82 -26.39
C TYR A 134 -3.91 -21.45 -25.30
N LEU A 135 -4.05 -22.00 -24.09
CA LEU A 135 -3.11 -21.74 -23.00
C LEU A 135 -1.71 -22.27 -23.32
N ALA A 136 -1.61 -23.46 -23.90
CA ALA A 136 -0.33 -24.03 -24.29
C ALA A 136 0.36 -23.16 -25.36
N GLU A 137 -0.37 -22.76 -26.41
CA GLU A 137 0.14 -21.89 -27.48
C GLU A 137 0.62 -20.54 -26.94
N GLN A 138 -0.17 -19.90 -26.06
CA GLN A 138 0.19 -18.63 -25.42
C GLN A 138 1.48 -18.72 -24.60
N GLN A 139 1.63 -19.80 -23.83
CA GLN A 139 2.82 -20.01 -23.02
C GLN A 139 4.06 -20.30 -23.88
N ASP A 140 3.90 -21.03 -24.98
CA ASP A 140 4.98 -21.30 -25.92
C ASP A 140 5.41 -20.00 -26.65
N GLU A 141 4.47 -19.17 -27.10
CA GLU A 141 4.73 -17.86 -27.72
C GLU A 141 5.45 -16.89 -26.75
N GLU A 142 4.97 -16.77 -25.52
CA GLU A 142 5.63 -15.96 -24.50
C GLU A 142 7.06 -16.45 -24.18
N GLN A 143 7.29 -17.75 -24.22
CA GLN A 143 8.62 -18.32 -24.02
C GLN A 143 9.56 -18.01 -25.17
N GLU A 144 9.08 -18.13 -26.43
CA GLU A 144 9.86 -17.76 -27.62
C GLU A 144 10.17 -16.26 -27.65
N ASP A 145 9.20 -15.40 -27.31
CA ASP A 145 9.41 -13.96 -27.26
C ASP A 145 10.46 -13.57 -26.21
N ARG A 146 10.40 -14.18 -25.02
CA ARG A 146 11.40 -13.96 -23.96
C ARG A 146 12.79 -14.41 -24.38
N LEU A 147 12.89 -15.58 -24.99
CA LEU A 147 14.18 -16.10 -25.48
C LEU A 147 14.75 -15.19 -26.57
N THR A 148 13.90 -14.75 -27.51
CA THR A 148 14.28 -13.82 -28.57
C THR A 148 14.76 -12.47 -28.01
N ALA A 149 14.06 -11.93 -27.01
CA ALA A 149 14.46 -10.70 -26.35
C ALA A 149 15.79 -10.84 -25.60
N LEU A 150 16.02 -11.97 -24.93
CA LEU A 150 17.29 -12.25 -24.25
C LEU A 150 18.44 -12.40 -25.23
N LEU A 151 18.23 -13.10 -26.35
CA LEU A 151 19.22 -13.23 -27.43
C LEU A 151 19.60 -11.87 -28.02
N ALA A 152 18.60 -11.04 -28.36
CA ALA A 152 18.85 -9.70 -28.87
C ALA A 152 19.61 -8.83 -27.85
N ARG A 153 19.29 -8.96 -26.56
CA ARG A 153 19.98 -8.23 -25.50
C ARG A 153 21.41 -8.71 -25.30
N ALA A 154 21.64 -10.02 -25.35
CA ALA A 154 22.98 -10.59 -25.27
C ALA A 154 23.87 -10.11 -26.44
N GLN A 155 23.36 -10.14 -27.66
CA GLN A 155 24.06 -9.63 -28.85
C GLN A 155 24.43 -8.15 -28.73
N GLN A 156 23.48 -7.33 -28.27
CA GLN A 156 23.75 -5.90 -28.06
C GLN A 156 24.86 -5.67 -27.03
N LEU A 157 24.80 -6.39 -25.90
CA LEU A 157 25.84 -6.29 -24.87
C LEU A 157 27.21 -6.77 -25.37
N GLU A 158 27.26 -7.81 -26.22
CA GLU A 158 28.48 -8.32 -26.84
C GLU A 158 29.08 -7.27 -27.80
N GLU A 159 28.26 -6.57 -28.60
CA GLU A 159 28.71 -5.48 -29.45
C GLU A 159 29.25 -4.30 -28.63
N ASP A 160 28.56 -3.91 -27.57
CA ASP A 160 28.96 -2.82 -26.68
C ASP A 160 30.28 -3.16 -25.94
N ILE A 161 30.45 -4.40 -25.48
CA ILE A 161 31.68 -4.90 -24.88
C ILE A 161 32.83 -4.85 -25.89
N ALA A 162 32.61 -5.35 -27.12
CA ALA A 162 33.61 -5.33 -28.17
C ALA A 162 34.03 -3.91 -28.61
N GLU A 163 33.10 -2.93 -28.52
CA GLU A 163 33.44 -1.53 -28.76
C GLU A 163 34.29 -0.95 -27.63
N LEU A 164 33.95 -1.21 -26.37
CA LEU A 164 34.73 -0.77 -25.21
C LEU A 164 36.09 -1.47 -25.13
N GLU A 165 36.21 -2.73 -25.51
CA GLU A 165 37.50 -3.44 -25.60
C GLU A 165 38.41 -2.77 -26.62
N ARG A 166 37.88 -2.38 -27.79
CA ARG A 166 38.64 -1.61 -28.80
C ARG A 166 39.07 -0.25 -28.27
N ALA A 167 38.20 0.44 -27.52
CA ALA A 167 38.52 1.71 -26.90
C ALA A 167 39.54 1.56 -25.77
N ALA A 168 39.50 0.49 -24.99
CA ALA A 168 40.46 0.16 -23.95
C ALA A 168 41.86 -0.17 -24.55
N ALA A 169 41.88 -0.88 -25.67
CA ALA A 169 43.14 -1.18 -26.40
C ALA A 169 43.78 0.10 -26.96
N ALA A 170 42.97 1.09 -27.37
CA ALA A 170 43.44 2.38 -27.85
C ALA A 170 43.96 3.30 -26.73
N ASN A 171 43.42 3.17 -25.50
CA ASN A 171 43.78 3.97 -24.33
C ASN A 171 44.08 3.08 -23.10
N PRO A 172 45.21 2.39 -23.07
CA PRO A 172 45.59 1.51 -21.97
C PRO A 172 45.80 2.33 -20.69
N GLY A 173 44.94 2.17 -19.70
CA GLY A 173 45.01 2.84 -18.39
C GLY A 173 43.86 3.79 -18.08
N ASP A 174 42.91 3.94 -18.98
CA ASP A 174 41.67 4.68 -18.69
C ASP A 174 40.76 3.87 -17.73
N ARG A 175 40.70 4.32 -16.49
CA ARG A 175 39.92 3.67 -15.43
C ARG A 175 38.41 3.74 -15.67
N VAL A 176 37.92 4.73 -16.44
CA VAL A 176 36.49 4.88 -16.74
C VAL A 176 36.09 3.78 -17.72
N ILE A 177 36.86 3.59 -18.78
CA ILE A 177 36.62 2.52 -19.75
C ILE A 177 36.69 1.13 -19.07
N ALA A 178 37.72 0.91 -18.22
CA ALA A 178 37.83 -0.33 -17.48
C ALA A 178 36.63 -0.61 -16.55
N SER A 179 36.12 0.42 -15.87
CA SER A 179 34.94 0.27 -15.00
C SER A 179 33.65 0.04 -15.78
N GLN A 180 33.52 0.62 -16.97
CA GLN A 180 32.36 0.41 -17.86
C GLN A 180 32.39 -1.00 -18.45
N LEU A 181 33.57 -1.49 -18.87
CA LEU A 181 33.74 -2.84 -19.37
C LEU A 181 33.40 -3.90 -18.31
N ASP A 182 33.86 -3.72 -17.07
CA ASP A 182 33.55 -4.60 -15.94
C ASP A 182 32.02 -4.58 -15.61
N ALA A 183 31.37 -3.43 -15.72
CA ALA A 183 29.91 -3.31 -15.52
C ALA A 183 29.11 -4.03 -16.62
N LEU A 184 29.49 -3.85 -17.89
CA LEU A 184 28.82 -4.51 -19.02
C LEU A 184 29.10 -6.02 -19.03
N SER A 185 30.30 -6.45 -18.69
CA SER A 185 30.64 -7.88 -18.58
C SER A 185 29.81 -8.58 -17.50
N ARG A 186 29.54 -7.91 -16.37
CA ARG A 186 28.60 -8.41 -15.35
C ARG A 186 27.17 -8.47 -15.85
N GLN A 187 26.71 -7.45 -16.59
CA GLN A 187 25.38 -7.49 -17.19
C GLN A 187 25.25 -8.61 -18.21
N TYR A 188 26.26 -8.81 -19.05
CA TYR A 188 26.31 -9.90 -20.02
C TYR A 188 26.23 -11.26 -19.33
N SER A 189 27.01 -11.48 -18.26
CA SER A 189 26.97 -12.75 -17.53
C SER A 189 25.60 -13.06 -16.94
N VAL A 190 24.90 -12.06 -16.42
CA VAL A 190 23.52 -12.22 -15.90
C VAL A 190 22.56 -12.57 -17.03
N VAL A 191 22.62 -11.87 -18.18
CA VAL A 191 21.75 -12.16 -19.33
C VAL A 191 22.06 -13.54 -19.91
N PHE A 192 23.32 -13.91 -19.98
CA PHE A 192 23.76 -15.23 -20.45
C PHE A 192 23.31 -16.36 -19.52
N GLU A 193 23.40 -16.17 -18.20
CA GLU A 193 22.89 -17.12 -17.21
C GLU A 193 21.36 -17.28 -17.35
N GLN A 194 20.63 -16.19 -17.49
CA GLN A 194 19.18 -16.23 -17.73
C GLN A 194 18.82 -16.92 -19.05
N GLN A 195 19.59 -16.68 -20.13
CA GLN A 195 19.42 -17.36 -21.42
C GLN A 195 19.71 -18.85 -21.30
N PHE A 196 20.79 -19.22 -20.60
CA PHE A 196 21.19 -20.61 -20.41
C PHE A 196 20.14 -21.36 -19.57
N GLU A 197 19.65 -20.76 -18.47
CA GLU A 197 18.56 -21.31 -17.66
C GLU A 197 17.28 -21.50 -18.47
N GLN A 198 16.97 -20.55 -19.39
CA GLN A 198 15.76 -20.63 -20.21
C GLN A 198 15.91 -21.64 -21.37
N GLN A 199 17.10 -21.86 -21.89
CA GLN A 199 17.36 -22.75 -23.01
C GLN A 199 17.66 -24.20 -22.60
N TYR A 200 18.26 -24.41 -21.42
CA TYR A 200 18.74 -25.71 -20.96
C TYR A 200 18.23 -26.08 -19.56
N GLY A 201 17.52 -25.18 -18.89
CA GLY A 201 17.01 -25.36 -17.52
C GLY A 201 15.68 -26.10 -17.44
N ASP A 202 15.39 -27.02 -18.37
CA ASP A 202 14.14 -27.78 -18.42
C ASP A 202 13.79 -28.50 -17.10
N ASP A 203 14.79 -28.79 -16.25
CA ASP A 203 14.58 -29.43 -14.96
C ASP A 203 14.28 -28.46 -13.79
N PHE A 204 14.53 -27.15 -13.94
CA PHE A 204 14.38 -26.16 -12.85
C PHE A 204 13.34 -25.07 -13.09
N ASN A 205 12.90 -24.83 -14.31
CA ASN A 205 11.99 -23.72 -14.65
C ASN A 205 10.53 -24.15 -14.91
N THR A 206 10.21 -25.42 -14.72
CA THR A 206 8.85 -25.99 -14.81
C THR A 206 7.89 -25.45 -13.72
N ASN A 207 8.41 -24.66 -12.78
CA ASN A 207 7.65 -24.22 -11.60
C ASN A 207 6.51 -23.22 -11.89
N ASN A 208 6.43 -22.66 -13.11
CA ASN A 208 5.44 -21.60 -13.38
C ASN A 208 4.55 -21.85 -14.60
N ARG A 209 4.68 -22.99 -15.27
CA ARG A 209 3.81 -23.36 -16.39
C ARG A 209 2.48 -23.89 -15.88
N LEU A 210 1.38 -23.27 -16.33
CA LEU A 210 0.04 -23.70 -15.98
C LEU A 210 -0.39 -24.87 -16.88
N VAL A 211 -0.82 -25.95 -16.25
CA VAL A 211 -1.34 -27.13 -16.92
C VAL A 211 -2.82 -27.32 -16.55
N LEU A 212 -3.66 -27.50 -17.56
CA LEU A 212 -5.07 -27.78 -17.38
C LEU A 212 -5.32 -29.28 -17.60
N THR A 213 -5.69 -29.97 -16.53
CA THR A 213 -6.02 -31.42 -16.58
C THR A 213 -7.51 -31.62 -16.40
N THR A 214 -8.14 -32.38 -17.27
CA THR A 214 -9.58 -32.75 -17.12
C THR A 214 -9.78 -33.63 -15.90
N LEU A 215 -10.52 -33.11 -14.92
CA LEU A 215 -11.00 -33.92 -13.79
C LEU A 215 -12.31 -34.63 -14.12
N GLN A 216 -13.19 -33.91 -14.83
CA GLN A 216 -14.49 -34.45 -15.21
C GLN A 216 -14.91 -33.88 -16.56
N SER A 217 -15.20 -34.74 -17.53
CA SER A 217 -15.81 -34.36 -18.82
C SER A 217 -17.26 -33.98 -18.61
N ALA A 218 -17.80 -33.19 -19.54
CA ALA A 218 -19.14 -32.67 -19.45
C ALA A 218 -20.21 -33.79 -19.49
N VAL A 219 -21.13 -33.73 -18.55
CA VAL A 219 -22.31 -34.63 -18.51
C VAL A 219 -23.55 -33.73 -18.44
N ALA A 220 -24.45 -33.94 -19.42
CA ALA A 220 -25.71 -33.22 -19.42
C ALA A 220 -26.65 -33.70 -18.31
N TYR A 221 -27.19 -32.78 -17.57
CA TYR A 221 -28.32 -33.03 -16.70
C TYR A 221 -29.43 -32.04 -16.98
N SER A 222 -30.67 -32.53 -16.92
CA SER A 222 -31.82 -31.66 -17.08
C SER A 222 -31.93 -30.76 -15.87
N GLN A 223 -31.81 -29.48 -16.10
CA GLN A 223 -32.20 -28.45 -15.14
C GLN A 223 -33.69 -28.23 -15.42
N GLU A 224 -34.57 -29.04 -14.82
CA GLU A 224 -35.94 -28.60 -14.69
C GLU A 224 -35.84 -27.25 -14.01
N ALA A 225 -36.22 -26.16 -14.72
CA ALA A 225 -36.43 -24.89 -14.08
C ALA A 225 -37.37 -25.21 -12.94
N ALA A 226 -36.80 -25.23 -11.71
CA ALA A 226 -37.56 -25.56 -10.54
C ALA A 226 -38.75 -24.58 -10.50
N ALA A 227 -39.89 -25.05 -10.98
CA ALA A 227 -41.19 -24.41 -10.77
C ALA A 227 -41.51 -24.34 -9.27
N GLY A 228 -40.56 -24.70 -8.43
CA GLY A 228 -40.46 -24.59 -6.98
C GLY A 228 -39.46 -23.57 -6.47
N GLY A 229 -39.01 -22.61 -7.27
CA GLY A 229 -38.42 -21.37 -6.73
C GLY A 229 -39.45 -20.81 -5.76
N LEU A 230 -39.02 -20.42 -4.55
CA LEU A 230 -39.82 -19.72 -3.56
C LEU A 230 -40.62 -18.64 -4.30
N GLY A 231 -41.89 -18.98 -4.63
CA GLY A 231 -42.73 -18.14 -5.47
C GLY A 231 -42.73 -16.75 -4.88
N ALA A 232 -42.38 -15.74 -5.69
CA ALA A 232 -42.28 -14.39 -5.20
C ALA A 232 -43.59 -14.05 -4.46
N PRO A 233 -43.51 -13.59 -3.20
CA PRO A 233 -44.70 -13.35 -2.39
C PRO A 233 -45.67 -12.49 -3.18
N LYS A 234 -46.95 -12.85 -3.19
CA LYS A 234 -47.99 -12.15 -4.01
C LYS A 234 -48.18 -10.68 -3.58
N SER A 235 -47.83 -10.32 -2.33
CA SER A 235 -47.97 -8.96 -1.84
C SER A 235 -46.72 -8.10 -2.08
N ARG A 236 -46.91 -6.86 -2.56
CA ARG A 236 -45.83 -5.87 -2.75
C ARG A 236 -44.98 -5.65 -1.49
N PRO A 237 -45.58 -5.51 -0.26
CA PRO A 237 -44.76 -5.26 0.94
C PRO A 237 -43.88 -6.47 1.31
N THR A 238 -44.33 -7.71 1.11
CA THR A 238 -43.53 -8.89 1.41
C THR A 238 -42.38 -9.06 0.40
N ARG A 239 -42.59 -8.73 -0.88
CA ARG A 239 -41.53 -8.68 -1.89
C ARG A 239 -40.48 -7.59 -1.60
N GLY A 240 -40.96 -6.41 -1.19
CA GLY A 240 -40.11 -5.32 -0.75
C GLY A 240 -39.27 -5.70 0.48
N ALA A 241 -39.90 -6.37 1.47
CA ALA A 241 -39.18 -6.84 2.67
C ALA A 241 -38.11 -7.92 2.33
N LEU A 242 -38.40 -8.84 1.41
CA LEU A 242 -37.44 -9.84 0.93
C LEU A 242 -36.30 -9.19 0.15
N GLY A 243 -36.64 -8.21 -0.72
CA GLY A 243 -35.65 -7.43 -1.46
C GLY A 243 -34.75 -6.61 -0.52
N LEU A 244 -35.31 -6.03 0.54
CA LEU A 244 -34.55 -5.33 1.58
C LEU A 244 -33.59 -6.27 2.31
N ALA A 245 -34.04 -7.47 2.69
CA ALA A 245 -33.22 -8.46 3.38
C ALA A 245 -32.06 -8.95 2.48
N LEU A 246 -32.35 -9.34 1.23
CA LEU A 246 -31.35 -9.77 0.26
C LEU A 246 -30.37 -8.64 -0.10
N GLY A 247 -30.88 -7.43 -0.38
CA GLY A 247 -30.08 -6.26 -0.61
C GLY A 247 -29.16 -5.93 0.57
N GLY A 248 -29.68 -6.06 1.80
CA GLY A 248 -28.90 -5.87 3.02
C GLY A 248 -27.74 -6.87 3.16
N VAL A 249 -27.99 -8.15 2.85
CA VAL A 249 -26.95 -9.19 2.86
C VAL A 249 -25.88 -8.94 1.80
N VAL A 250 -26.29 -8.62 0.56
CA VAL A 250 -25.38 -8.29 -0.53
C VAL A 250 -24.58 -7.02 -0.17
N GLY A 251 -25.25 -5.98 0.33
CA GLY A 251 -24.61 -4.73 0.75
C GLY A 251 -23.64 -4.93 1.91
N ALA A 252 -23.94 -5.81 2.87
CA ALA A 252 -23.01 -6.20 3.92
C ALA A 252 -21.79 -6.94 3.36
N GLY A 253 -21.99 -7.84 2.39
CA GLY A 253 -20.90 -8.50 1.67
C GLY A 253 -19.99 -7.51 0.94
N VAL A 254 -20.57 -6.55 0.21
CA VAL A 254 -19.83 -5.48 -0.46
C VAL A 254 -19.08 -4.60 0.54
N ALA A 255 -19.72 -4.23 1.66
CA ALA A 255 -19.08 -3.45 2.73
C ALA A 255 -17.86 -4.19 3.33
N LEU A 256 -17.96 -5.49 3.53
CA LEU A 256 -16.85 -6.33 4.00
C LEU A 256 -15.73 -6.42 2.95
N MET A 257 -16.07 -6.56 1.68
CA MET A 257 -15.12 -6.56 0.57
C MET A 257 -14.37 -5.23 0.46
N LEU A 258 -15.09 -4.10 0.48
CA LEU A 258 -14.48 -2.77 0.48
C LEU A 258 -13.57 -2.55 1.68
N SER A 259 -13.94 -3.09 2.84
CA SER A 259 -13.10 -3.04 4.04
C SER A 259 -11.78 -3.81 3.88
N ARG A 260 -11.75 -4.90 3.10
CA ARG A 260 -10.54 -5.65 2.80
C ARG A 260 -9.64 -4.97 1.78
N LEU A 261 -10.22 -4.17 0.89
CA LEU A 261 -9.47 -3.37 -0.08
C LEU A 261 -8.80 -2.14 0.54
N ASP A 262 -9.27 -1.69 1.70
CA ASP A 262 -8.67 -0.57 2.42
C ASP A 262 -7.39 -1.03 3.15
N ARG A 263 -6.25 -0.80 2.52
CA ARG A 263 -4.91 -1.19 2.99
C ARG A 263 -4.29 -0.19 3.97
N ARG A 264 -5.09 0.55 4.73
CA ARG A 264 -4.59 1.49 5.74
C ARG A 264 -4.29 0.77 7.05
N ILE A 265 -3.30 1.26 7.76
CA ILE A 265 -2.95 0.79 9.11
C ILE A 265 -4.03 1.27 10.07
N ARG A 266 -4.65 0.35 10.81
CA ARG A 266 -5.81 0.65 11.68
C ARG A 266 -5.57 0.43 13.16
N SER A 267 -4.49 -0.23 13.52
CA SER A 267 -4.20 -0.52 14.91
C SER A 267 -2.72 -0.38 15.19
N ARG A 268 -2.41 -0.09 16.45
CA ARG A 268 -1.07 -0.07 16.99
C ARG A 268 -0.35 -1.40 16.71
N ALA A 269 -0.99 -2.54 16.98
CA ALA A 269 -0.40 -3.86 16.74
C ALA A 269 0.00 -4.10 15.28
N GLN A 270 -0.79 -3.57 14.32
CA GLN A 270 -0.43 -3.64 12.90
C GLN A 270 0.78 -2.74 12.58
N ALA A 271 0.86 -1.56 13.18
CA ALA A 271 2.02 -0.67 13.03
C ALA A 271 3.28 -1.32 13.62
N GLU A 272 3.20 -1.92 14.81
CA GLU A 272 4.29 -2.65 15.46
C GLU A 272 4.79 -3.84 14.63
N LEU A 273 3.87 -4.60 14.04
CA LEU A 273 4.21 -5.71 13.16
C LEU A 273 5.00 -5.26 11.92
N LEU A 274 4.57 -4.17 11.28
CA LEU A 274 5.24 -3.62 10.09
C LEU A 274 6.58 -2.97 10.44
N TYR A 275 6.63 -2.31 11.58
CA TYR A 275 7.86 -1.71 12.12
C TYR A 275 8.84 -2.78 12.59
N GLY A 276 8.35 -3.93 13.09
CA GLY A 276 9.17 -5.01 13.64
C GLY A 276 9.70 -4.70 15.05
N GLY A 277 8.97 -3.91 15.83
CA GLY A 277 9.31 -3.51 17.19
C GLY A 277 8.13 -2.86 17.88
N GLN A 278 8.29 -2.45 19.13
CA GLN A 278 7.24 -1.80 19.91
C GLN A 278 7.09 -0.33 19.53
N VAL A 279 5.89 0.21 19.73
CA VAL A 279 5.61 1.65 19.62
C VAL A 279 6.30 2.37 20.77
N SER A 280 7.15 3.33 20.43
CA SER A 280 7.81 4.19 21.41
C SER A 280 6.81 5.12 22.10
N VAL A 281 6.00 5.83 21.29
CA VAL A 281 5.00 6.78 21.80
C VAL A 281 3.73 6.75 20.95
N VAL A 282 2.60 6.94 21.61
CA VAL A 282 1.30 7.14 20.99
C VAL A 282 0.88 8.59 21.14
N ILE A 283 0.62 9.27 20.01
CA ILE A 283 0.09 10.62 19.98
C ILE A 283 -1.41 10.53 19.75
N PRO A 284 -2.24 10.98 20.71
CA PRO A 284 -3.69 10.84 20.63
C PRO A 284 -4.30 11.73 19.55
N ASP A 285 -5.47 11.31 19.02
CA ASP A 285 -6.32 12.18 18.21
C ASP A 285 -7.23 12.99 19.13
N VAL A 286 -6.94 14.26 19.28
CA VAL A 286 -7.73 15.17 20.13
C VAL A 286 -8.76 15.99 19.36
N GLY A 287 -9.01 15.67 18.10
CA GLY A 287 -10.00 16.34 17.27
C GLY A 287 -9.89 17.88 17.28
N GLY A 288 -9.63 18.52 16.17
CA GLY A 288 -9.56 19.98 16.09
C GLY A 288 -8.28 20.61 16.65
N ALA A 289 -7.18 19.86 16.79
CA ALA A 289 -5.86 20.44 16.98
C ALA A 289 -5.56 21.32 15.75
N GLY A 290 -5.72 22.64 15.92
CA GLY A 290 -5.41 23.62 14.88
C GLY A 290 -3.93 23.58 14.47
N ASP A 291 -3.53 24.45 13.55
CA ASP A 291 -2.14 24.57 13.06
C ASP A 291 -1.11 24.97 14.13
N GLY A 292 -1.55 25.23 15.38
CA GLY A 292 -0.68 25.66 16.47
C GLY A 292 0.04 24.51 17.19
N LEU A 293 1.00 24.92 18.05
CA LEU A 293 1.72 23.98 18.92
C LEU A 293 0.84 23.46 20.05
N ALA A 294 0.93 22.15 20.29
CA ALA A 294 0.32 21.50 21.45
C ALA A 294 1.15 21.72 22.71
N VAL A 295 2.48 21.65 22.59
CA VAL A 295 3.41 21.86 23.71
C VAL A 295 3.56 23.34 24.01
N ARG A 296 3.12 23.74 25.21
CA ARG A 296 3.26 25.09 25.77
C ARG A 296 3.51 24.98 27.28
N PRO A 297 4.19 25.94 27.89
CA PRO A 297 4.51 25.87 29.33
C PRO A 297 3.27 25.78 30.26
N ASP A 298 2.15 26.36 29.81
CA ASP A 298 0.88 26.42 30.54
C ASP A 298 -0.07 25.25 30.24
N ARG A 299 0.34 24.35 29.31
CA ARG A 299 -0.53 23.26 28.83
C ARG A 299 -0.05 21.90 29.30
N HIS A 300 -0.89 21.23 30.06
CA HIS A 300 -0.68 19.89 30.61
C HIS A 300 -1.84 18.97 30.23
N ASP A 301 -2.00 18.75 28.92
CA ASP A 301 -2.98 17.80 28.39
C ASP A 301 -2.27 16.56 27.84
N GLN A 302 -3.07 15.54 27.57
CA GLN A 302 -2.56 14.25 27.07
C GLN A 302 -1.75 14.39 25.78
N LEU A 303 -2.08 15.37 24.92
CA LEU A 303 -1.36 15.60 23.69
C LEU A 303 0.03 16.18 23.95
N SER A 304 0.15 17.19 24.80
CA SER A 304 1.44 17.77 25.19
C SER A 304 2.31 16.76 25.96
N ASP A 305 1.70 15.95 26.83
CA ASP A 305 2.41 14.92 27.58
C ASP A 305 2.94 13.79 26.68
N ALA A 306 2.24 13.46 25.58
CA ALA A 306 2.76 12.50 24.61
C ALA A 306 4.07 12.98 23.96
N TYR A 307 4.18 14.27 23.61
CA TYR A 307 5.42 14.83 23.08
C TYR A 307 6.53 14.92 24.12
N ARG A 308 6.21 15.24 25.39
CA ARG A 308 7.16 15.20 26.49
C ARG A 308 7.67 13.78 26.75
N THR A 309 6.80 12.78 26.61
CA THR A 309 7.18 11.36 26.68
C THR A 309 8.13 11.00 25.56
N LEU A 310 7.86 11.45 24.31
CA LEU A 310 8.75 11.23 23.17
C LEU A 310 10.14 11.84 23.44
N ARG A 311 10.20 13.09 23.90
CA ARG A 311 11.46 13.73 24.32
C ARG A 311 12.20 12.86 25.34
N SER A 312 11.51 12.43 26.40
CA SER A 312 12.13 11.64 27.48
C SER A 312 12.69 10.32 26.98
N MET A 313 12.00 9.65 26.03
CA MET A 313 12.49 8.42 25.42
C MET A 313 13.73 8.64 24.55
N LEU A 314 13.76 9.73 23.79
CA LEU A 314 14.94 10.11 22.99
C LEU A 314 16.12 10.43 23.91
N SER A 315 15.92 11.24 24.95
CA SER A 315 16.98 11.56 25.92
C SER A 315 17.49 10.32 26.67
N PHE A 316 16.63 9.34 26.92
CA PHE A 316 17.04 8.07 27.49
C PHE A 316 17.89 7.24 26.52
N ALA A 317 17.49 7.18 25.25
CA ALA A 317 18.26 6.50 24.21
C ALA A 317 19.64 7.15 24.03
N GLU A 318 19.69 8.48 23.96
CA GLU A 318 20.95 9.24 23.92
C GLU A 318 21.85 8.92 25.11
N ALA A 319 21.29 8.89 26.32
CA ALA A 319 22.06 8.61 27.53
C ALA A 319 22.65 7.18 27.53
N ALA A 320 21.93 6.22 26.92
CA ALA A 320 22.38 4.84 26.79
C ALA A 320 23.52 4.66 25.76
N GLU A 321 23.55 5.51 24.72
CA GLU A 321 24.56 5.48 23.65
C GLU A 321 25.80 6.33 23.96
N ARG A 322 25.78 7.11 25.06
CA ARG A 322 26.87 8.02 25.41
C ARG A 322 28.10 7.27 25.91
N GLU A 323 29.24 7.52 25.25
CA GLU A 323 30.54 7.12 25.73
C GLU A 323 31.09 8.15 26.74
N PRO A 324 31.57 7.72 27.92
CA PRO A 324 32.17 8.64 28.88
C PRO A 324 33.43 9.29 28.32
N GLY A 325 33.49 10.66 28.38
CA GLY A 325 34.70 11.41 28.01
C GLY A 325 34.74 11.92 26.57
N VAL A 326 33.75 11.64 25.73
CA VAL A 326 33.66 12.19 24.38
C VAL A 326 32.94 13.55 24.40
N ALA A 327 33.49 14.55 23.71
CA ALA A 327 32.87 15.86 23.55
C ALA A 327 31.48 15.74 22.89
N GLN A 328 30.47 16.34 23.51
CA GLN A 328 29.09 16.18 23.12
C GLN A 328 28.78 17.09 21.93
N ARG A 329 28.46 16.50 20.78
CA ARG A 329 27.79 17.20 19.67
C ARG A 329 26.27 17.19 19.87
N ALA A 330 25.57 18.09 19.19
CA ALA A 330 24.10 18.06 19.23
C ALA A 330 23.56 16.73 18.72
N SER A 331 22.53 16.21 19.39
CA SER A 331 21.78 15.05 18.91
C SER A 331 20.85 15.45 17.76
N ILE A 332 20.90 14.71 16.66
CA ILE A 332 20.11 14.97 15.47
C ILE A 332 18.96 13.96 15.38
N THR A 333 17.74 14.47 15.56
CA THR A 333 16.51 13.68 15.40
C THR A 333 15.85 13.99 14.08
N LEU A 334 15.76 13.02 13.18
CA LEU A 334 15.07 13.12 11.89
C LEU A 334 13.66 12.56 12.00
N VAL A 335 12.64 13.37 11.67
CA VAL A 335 11.24 12.95 11.70
C VAL A 335 10.79 12.58 10.28
N VAL A 336 10.40 11.34 10.08
CA VAL A 336 10.03 10.77 8.79
C VAL A 336 8.65 10.10 8.84
N SER A 337 8.06 9.84 7.67
CA SER A 337 6.85 9.01 7.57
C SER A 337 6.73 8.33 6.22
N PRO A 338 5.90 7.27 6.11
CA PRO A 338 5.58 6.62 4.84
C PRO A 338 4.81 7.52 3.86
N GLY A 339 3.91 8.37 4.37
CA GLY A 339 3.02 9.18 3.56
C GLY A 339 2.98 10.66 3.94
N SER A 340 2.36 11.47 3.07
CA SER A 340 2.01 12.85 3.40
C SER A 340 0.82 12.85 4.37
N GLY A 341 0.79 13.78 5.33
CA GLY A 341 -0.31 13.89 6.30
C GLY A 341 -0.23 12.95 7.51
N ASP A 342 0.85 12.18 7.66
CA ASP A 342 1.07 11.28 8.80
C ASP A 342 1.47 12.00 10.10
N GLY A 343 1.67 13.33 10.08
CA GLY A 343 1.91 14.13 11.26
C GLY A 343 3.38 14.53 11.50
N LYS A 344 4.31 14.29 10.56
CA LYS A 344 5.74 14.62 10.69
C LYS A 344 6.01 16.02 11.23
N THR A 345 5.54 17.04 10.51
CA THR A 345 5.77 18.45 10.89
C THR A 345 5.18 18.78 12.27
N SER A 346 4.03 18.17 12.62
CA SER A 346 3.46 18.34 13.96
C SER A 346 4.34 17.71 15.03
N ILE A 347 4.91 16.54 14.75
CA ILE A 347 5.84 15.86 15.66
C ILE A 347 7.12 16.68 15.77
N ALA A 348 7.72 17.09 14.66
CA ALA A 348 8.96 17.86 14.66
C ALA A 348 8.82 19.19 15.44
N ALA A 349 7.75 19.95 15.17
CA ALA A 349 7.51 21.22 15.85
C ALA A 349 7.28 21.06 17.36
N ASN A 350 6.44 20.10 17.77
CA ASN A 350 6.13 19.87 19.19
C ASN A 350 7.28 19.17 19.95
N LEU A 351 8.03 18.29 19.29
CA LEU A 351 9.25 17.73 19.87
C LEU A 351 10.28 18.83 20.14
N ALA A 352 10.54 19.68 19.14
CA ALA A 352 11.45 20.83 19.32
C ALA A 352 10.99 21.75 20.46
N ALA A 353 9.68 22.06 20.53
CA ALA A 353 9.13 22.83 21.64
C ALA A 353 9.27 22.12 23.00
N SER A 354 9.15 20.78 23.05
CA SER A 354 9.31 20.03 24.30
C SER A 354 10.76 19.93 24.77
N LEU A 355 11.73 19.91 23.85
CA LEU A 355 13.17 19.87 24.18
C LEU A 355 13.59 21.15 24.89
N VAL A 356 13.14 22.31 24.48
CA VAL A 356 13.49 23.58 25.13
C VAL A 356 12.89 23.75 26.53
N GLU A 357 11.80 23.01 26.88
CA GLU A 357 11.28 22.99 28.25
C GLU A 357 12.31 22.48 29.27
N THR A 358 13.30 21.69 28.83
CA THR A 358 14.40 21.19 29.66
C THR A 358 15.67 22.02 29.51
N ASN A 359 15.53 23.25 29.04
CA ASN A 359 16.61 24.22 28.83
C ASN A 359 17.63 23.84 27.75
N ASN A 360 17.27 22.92 26.84
CA ASN A 360 18.09 22.57 25.67
C ASN A 360 18.03 23.69 24.63
N ARG A 361 19.19 24.05 24.06
CA ARG A 361 19.26 24.90 22.88
C ARG A 361 18.90 24.05 21.67
N THR A 362 17.73 24.28 21.10
CA THR A 362 17.18 23.43 20.04
C THR A 362 17.10 24.18 18.73
N ILE A 363 17.52 23.51 17.64
CA ILE A 363 17.34 23.98 16.27
C ILE A 363 16.31 23.09 15.59
N ALA A 364 15.21 23.68 15.12
CA ALA A 364 14.30 23.01 14.19
C ALA A 364 14.77 23.28 12.76
N VAL A 365 14.82 22.25 11.93
CA VAL A 365 15.29 22.32 10.54
C VAL A 365 14.18 21.85 9.62
N ASN A 366 13.75 22.72 8.69
CA ASN A 366 12.79 22.34 7.66
C ASN A 366 13.51 21.77 6.43
N THR A 367 13.20 20.53 6.09
CA THR A 367 13.67 19.84 4.87
C THR A 367 12.54 19.30 4.00
N ASP A 368 11.28 19.62 4.32
CA ASP A 368 10.17 19.43 3.39
C ASP A 368 10.08 20.67 2.45
N PHE A 369 10.99 20.74 1.49
CA PHE A 369 11.06 21.84 0.53
C PHE A 369 9.87 21.90 -0.43
N ARG A 370 9.07 20.82 -0.51
CA ARG A 370 7.90 20.75 -1.40
C ARG A 370 6.64 21.28 -0.75
N ARG A 371 6.50 21.08 0.56
CA ARG A 371 5.33 21.54 1.35
C ARG A 371 5.79 22.07 2.70
N PRO A 372 6.56 23.17 2.72
CA PRO A 372 7.12 23.70 3.95
C PRO A 372 6.01 24.23 4.87
N THR A 373 5.82 23.57 6.01
CA THR A 373 4.81 23.96 7.00
C THR A 373 5.37 24.17 8.39
N LEU A 374 6.64 23.77 8.62
CA LEU A 374 7.29 23.88 9.92
C LEU A 374 7.42 25.35 10.38
N ALA A 375 7.84 26.23 9.47
CA ALA A 375 7.98 27.65 9.77
C ALA A 375 6.66 28.27 10.24
N ARG A 376 5.56 28.01 9.52
CA ARG A 376 4.24 28.52 9.90
C ARG A 376 3.79 28.00 11.28
N ARG A 377 4.14 26.76 11.65
CA ARG A 377 3.81 26.22 12.98
C ARG A 377 4.62 26.85 14.11
N LEU A 378 5.89 27.16 13.86
CA LEU A 378 6.80 27.70 14.87
C LEU A 378 6.73 29.22 14.99
N LEU A 379 6.52 29.93 13.86
CA LEU A 379 6.49 31.39 13.79
C LEU A 379 5.08 31.97 13.79
N GLY A 380 4.07 31.17 13.41
CA GLY A 380 2.70 31.64 13.17
C GLY A 380 2.47 32.20 11.75
N GLU A 381 3.53 32.41 10.98
CA GLU A 381 3.52 32.97 9.64
C GLU A 381 4.51 32.26 8.73
N THR A 382 4.41 32.49 7.43
CA THR A 382 5.42 32.04 6.46
C THR A 382 6.47 33.14 6.36
N PRO A 383 7.73 32.85 6.74
CA PRO A 383 8.78 33.89 6.71
C PRO A 383 9.19 34.21 5.28
N GLU A 384 9.70 35.43 5.09
CA GLU A 384 10.36 35.81 3.83
C GLU A 384 11.55 34.86 3.54
N PRO A 385 11.86 34.59 2.27
CA PRO A 385 13.05 33.82 1.89
C PRO A 385 14.34 34.41 2.50
N LEU A 386 15.33 33.57 2.73
CA LEU A 386 16.65 34.02 3.11
C LEU A 386 17.29 34.74 1.92
N PRO A 387 18.00 35.89 2.14
CA PRO A 387 18.58 36.70 1.06
C PRO A 387 19.91 36.13 0.54
N TYR A 388 20.02 34.83 0.41
CA TYR A 388 21.22 34.12 -0.03
C TYR A 388 20.90 33.18 -1.20
N ALA A 389 21.82 33.10 -2.16
CA ALA A 389 21.80 32.04 -3.15
C ALA A 389 22.28 30.73 -2.52
N VAL A 390 21.90 29.61 -3.08
CA VAL A 390 22.24 28.29 -2.53
C VAL A 390 23.76 28.06 -2.52
N GLU A 391 24.48 28.62 -3.50
CA GLU A 391 25.94 28.56 -3.64
C GLU A 391 26.65 29.27 -2.48
N ASP A 392 26.07 30.33 -1.96
CA ASP A 392 26.64 31.14 -0.90
C ASP A 392 26.45 30.53 0.49
N LEU A 393 25.53 29.60 0.66
CA LEU A 393 25.20 28.99 1.96
C LEU A 393 26.41 28.37 2.66
N GLY A 394 27.38 27.87 1.89
CA GLY A 394 28.62 27.31 2.45
C GLY A 394 29.61 28.35 3.02
N MET A 395 29.45 29.62 2.66
CA MET A 395 30.31 30.73 3.10
C MET A 395 29.68 31.57 4.24
N VAL A 396 28.35 31.43 4.39
CA VAL A 396 27.61 32.15 5.44
C VAL A 396 27.68 31.35 6.74
N PRO A 397 28.10 31.94 7.86
CA PRO A 397 28.06 31.29 9.15
C PRO A 397 26.63 30.75 9.45
N ALA A 398 26.49 29.49 9.83
CA ALA A 398 25.19 28.85 10.03
C ALA A 398 24.27 29.64 10.99
N ARG A 399 24.86 30.34 11.98
CA ARG A 399 24.11 31.21 12.92
C ARG A 399 23.33 32.34 12.22
N GLN A 400 23.80 32.85 11.09
CA GLN A 400 23.13 33.95 10.36
C GLN A 400 21.93 33.43 9.55
N LEU A 401 21.86 32.13 9.30
CA LEU A 401 20.75 31.48 8.61
C LEU A 401 19.60 31.12 9.56
N LEU A 402 19.84 31.22 10.89
CA LEU A 402 18.87 30.85 11.91
C LEU A 402 17.87 31.97 12.18
N ARG A 403 16.59 31.63 12.17
CA ARG A 403 15.50 32.54 12.53
C ARG A 403 15.10 32.31 13.99
N ARG A 404 14.90 33.41 14.73
CA ARG A 404 14.35 33.32 16.09
C ARG A 404 12.87 32.94 16.04
N THR A 405 12.45 32.05 16.93
CA THR A 405 11.04 31.75 17.15
C THR A 405 10.52 32.50 18.38
N PRO A 406 9.20 32.60 18.59
CA PRO A 406 8.63 33.10 19.83
C PRO A 406 8.97 32.26 21.09
N ILE A 407 9.53 31.07 20.90
CA ILE A 407 9.89 30.16 21.99
C ILE A 407 11.38 30.38 22.32
N THR A 408 11.66 30.68 23.58
CA THR A 408 13.03 30.87 24.08
C THR A 408 13.85 29.59 23.84
N ASN A 409 15.10 29.70 23.44
CA ASN A 409 16.03 28.61 23.13
C ASN A 409 15.64 27.74 21.92
N LEU A 410 14.59 28.10 21.16
CA LEU A 410 14.23 27.47 19.90
C LEU A 410 14.49 28.41 18.73
N VAL A 411 15.27 27.97 17.78
CA VAL A 411 15.50 28.66 16.51
C VAL A 411 15.18 27.75 15.33
N LEU A 412 14.93 28.35 14.18
CA LEU A 412 14.53 27.65 12.95
C LEU A 412 15.55 27.88 11.84
N LEU A 413 15.99 26.79 11.19
CA LEU A 413 16.60 26.83 9.88
C LEU A 413 15.55 26.46 8.82
N ASP A 414 15.28 27.36 7.89
CA ASP A 414 14.36 27.12 6.79
C ASP A 414 14.94 27.67 5.47
N LEU A 415 15.35 26.74 4.60
CA LEU A 415 15.89 27.04 3.28
C LEU A 415 14.84 26.93 2.17
N SER A 416 13.59 26.61 2.48
CA SER A 416 12.55 26.32 1.48
C SER A 416 12.18 27.50 0.57
N GLY A 417 12.49 28.71 0.98
CA GLY A 417 12.27 29.92 0.17
C GLY A 417 13.41 30.26 -0.81
N ILE A 418 14.51 29.52 -0.78
CA ILE A 418 15.63 29.73 -1.70
C ILE A 418 15.30 29.06 -3.04
N ASP A 419 15.50 29.79 -4.14
CA ASP A 419 15.25 29.28 -5.50
C ASP A 419 16.36 28.29 -5.91
N ALA A 420 16.16 27.03 -5.57
CA ALA A 420 17.06 25.94 -5.91
C ALA A 420 16.30 24.59 -5.93
N PRO A 421 16.81 23.59 -6.68
CA PRO A 421 16.25 22.24 -6.65
C PRO A 421 16.27 21.63 -5.24
N PRO A 422 15.22 20.87 -4.83
CA PRO A 422 15.14 20.28 -3.50
C PRO A 422 16.36 19.45 -3.09
N GLY A 423 16.95 18.67 -4.01
CA GLY A 423 18.19 17.92 -3.74
C GLY A 423 19.40 18.80 -3.46
N THR A 424 19.49 19.99 -4.09
CA THR A 424 20.56 20.96 -3.81
C THR A 424 20.39 21.55 -2.41
N LEU A 425 19.14 21.89 -2.03
CA LEU A 425 18.82 22.37 -0.68
C LEU A 425 19.08 21.29 0.39
N ALA A 426 18.76 20.03 0.11
CA ALA A 426 19.06 18.91 1.00
C ALA A 426 20.56 18.78 1.27
N ARG A 427 21.40 18.84 0.22
CA ARG A 427 22.87 18.82 0.35
C ARG A 427 23.42 20.04 1.08
N ALA A 428 22.86 21.21 0.84
CA ALA A 428 23.23 22.40 1.59
C ALA A 428 22.90 22.24 3.07
N THR A 429 21.71 21.69 3.38
CA THR A 429 21.30 21.39 4.76
C THR A 429 22.24 20.40 5.44
N THR A 430 22.62 19.29 4.77
CA THR A 430 23.54 18.29 5.36
C THR A 430 24.90 18.89 5.72
N ARG A 431 25.42 19.81 4.90
CA ARG A 431 26.68 20.53 5.20
C ARG A 431 26.53 21.45 6.42
N LEU A 432 25.37 22.11 6.56
CA LEU A 432 25.08 22.99 7.68
C LEU A 432 24.90 22.22 8.98
N LEU A 433 24.37 20.99 8.97
CA LEU A 433 24.15 20.17 10.18
C LEU A 433 25.41 20.04 11.04
N GLY A 434 26.58 19.88 10.42
CA GLY A 434 27.87 19.86 11.14
C GLY A 434 28.11 21.15 11.94
N GLN A 435 27.96 22.31 11.31
CA GLN A 435 28.13 23.63 11.98
C GLN A 435 27.05 23.89 13.04
N LEU A 436 25.82 23.40 12.81
CA LEU A 436 24.71 23.55 13.74
C LEU A 436 24.91 22.68 14.99
N SER A 437 25.56 21.52 14.85
CA SER A 437 25.86 20.62 15.96
C SER A 437 26.79 21.22 17.00
N ASP A 438 27.61 22.24 16.62
CA ASP A 438 28.51 22.93 17.54
C ASP A 438 27.80 24.01 18.37
N ILE A 439 26.61 24.44 17.99
CA ILE A 439 25.90 25.58 18.59
C ILE A 439 24.58 25.24 19.26
N ALA A 440 24.12 24.02 19.12
CA ALA A 440 22.89 23.51 19.73
C ALA A 440 23.18 22.30 20.62
N ASP A 441 22.20 21.92 21.43
CA ASP A 441 22.20 20.68 22.22
C ASP A 441 21.35 19.60 21.50
N SER A 442 20.33 20.03 20.74
CA SER A 442 19.47 19.15 19.94
C SER A 442 19.09 19.79 18.60
N ILE A 443 19.02 18.99 17.56
CA ILE A 443 18.56 19.38 16.23
C ILE A 443 17.39 18.48 15.84
N VAL A 444 16.23 19.06 15.52
CA VAL A 444 15.05 18.33 15.06
C VAL A 444 14.80 18.66 13.60
N VAL A 445 14.87 17.65 12.75
CA VAL A 445 14.74 17.78 11.29
C VAL A 445 13.36 17.29 10.85
N ASP A 446 12.53 18.20 10.32
CA ASP A 446 11.28 17.87 9.64
C ASP A 446 11.55 17.54 8.18
N SER A 447 11.07 16.40 7.70
CA SER A 447 11.36 15.92 6.35
C SER A 447 10.12 15.75 5.48
N SER A 448 10.30 15.56 4.18
CA SER A 448 9.29 15.04 3.29
C SER A 448 9.05 13.52 3.52
N PRO A 449 7.95 12.93 2.99
CA PRO A 449 7.71 11.50 3.12
C PRO A 449 8.80 10.66 2.43
N VAL A 450 9.30 9.60 3.09
CA VAL A 450 10.40 8.74 2.59
C VAL A 450 10.10 8.11 1.23
N GLY A 451 8.85 7.73 0.99
CA GLY A 451 8.45 7.11 -0.28
C GLY A 451 8.22 8.09 -1.43
N ALA A 452 8.26 9.40 -1.17
CA ALA A 452 7.91 10.43 -2.14
C ALA A 452 9.14 11.16 -2.71
N THR A 453 10.26 11.17 -1.97
CA THR A 453 11.41 12.02 -2.31
C THR A 453 12.73 11.34 -1.93
N ALA A 454 13.76 11.58 -2.73
CA ALA A 454 15.12 11.09 -2.44
C ALA A 454 15.85 11.95 -1.41
N GLU A 455 15.45 13.20 -1.23
CA GLU A 455 16.12 14.20 -0.39
C GLU A 455 16.23 13.76 1.07
N VAL A 456 15.22 13.05 1.58
CA VAL A 456 15.23 12.52 2.95
C VAL A 456 16.30 11.45 3.16
N LEU A 457 16.64 10.69 2.11
CA LEU A 457 17.64 9.63 2.19
C LEU A 457 19.05 10.21 2.39
N GLU A 458 19.31 11.42 1.87
CA GLU A 458 20.59 12.12 2.06
C GLU A 458 20.81 12.58 3.52
N LEU A 459 19.71 12.68 4.31
CA LEU A 459 19.75 13.09 5.72
C LEU A 459 19.92 11.91 6.70
N LEU A 460 19.56 10.70 6.30
CA LEU A 460 19.60 9.50 7.17
C LEU A 460 20.98 9.22 7.79
N PRO A 461 22.11 9.37 7.07
CA PRO A 461 23.43 9.11 7.65
C PRO A 461 23.84 10.09 8.76
N PHE A 462 23.16 11.23 8.87
CA PHE A 462 23.46 12.27 9.85
C PHE A 462 22.56 12.20 11.09
N ALA A 463 21.50 11.38 11.04
CA ALA A 463 20.53 11.25 12.13
C ALA A 463 21.02 10.25 13.18
N ASP A 464 21.08 10.68 14.44
CA ASP A 464 21.29 9.79 15.58
C ASP A 464 20.00 9.05 15.91
N HIS A 465 18.86 9.72 15.79
CA HIS A 465 17.54 9.16 16.00
C HIS A 465 16.63 9.42 14.81
N VAL A 466 15.88 8.41 14.39
CA VAL A 466 14.88 8.53 13.33
C VAL A 466 13.50 8.21 13.89
N VAL A 467 12.65 9.23 13.97
CA VAL A 467 11.28 9.11 14.44
C VAL A 467 10.37 8.80 13.24
N VAL A 468 9.81 7.61 13.23
CA VAL A 468 8.92 7.12 12.16
C VAL A 468 7.47 7.36 12.57
N ALA A 469 6.81 8.32 11.93
CA ALA A 469 5.41 8.64 12.19
C ALA A 469 4.48 7.77 11.34
N ILE A 470 3.56 7.06 11.99
CA ILE A 470 2.49 6.29 11.36
C ILE A 470 1.15 6.80 11.88
N ARG A 471 0.28 7.28 10.99
CA ARG A 471 -1.06 7.75 11.36
C ARG A 471 -2.09 6.66 11.11
N LEU A 472 -2.82 6.28 12.17
CA LEU A 472 -3.90 5.30 12.08
C LEU A 472 -5.01 5.80 11.15
N ASP A 473 -5.67 4.89 10.46
CA ASP A 473 -6.72 5.13 9.47
C ASP A 473 -6.29 6.02 8.28
N HIS A 474 -5.01 6.36 8.17
CA HIS A 474 -4.46 7.20 7.12
C HIS A 474 -3.30 6.56 6.36
N THR A 475 -2.27 6.11 7.06
CA THR A 475 -1.04 5.56 6.46
C THR A 475 -1.30 4.22 5.79
N LEU A 476 -0.78 4.03 4.57
CA LEU A 476 -0.92 2.78 3.81
C LEU A 476 0.10 1.74 4.25
N THR A 477 -0.35 0.49 4.37
CA THR A 477 0.50 -0.67 4.71
C THR A 477 1.68 -0.84 3.74
N SER A 478 1.42 -0.75 2.43
CA SER A 478 2.46 -0.89 1.40
C SER A 478 3.50 0.23 1.41
N ALA A 479 3.08 1.47 1.73
CA ALA A 479 4.00 2.58 1.88
C ALA A 479 4.89 2.38 3.11
N THR A 480 4.31 1.90 4.22
CA THR A 480 5.05 1.60 5.45
C THR A 480 6.08 0.50 5.25
N GLN A 481 5.71 -0.59 4.58
CA GLN A 481 6.65 -1.68 4.28
C GLN A 481 7.86 -1.18 3.50
N ARG A 482 7.64 -0.43 2.42
CA ARG A 482 8.73 0.16 1.62
C ARG A 482 9.59 1.13 2.44
N THR A 483 8.95 2.01 3.23
CA THR A 483 9.67 2.94 4.10
C THR A 483 10.53 2.20 5.12
N MET A 484 10.00 1.18 5.79
CA MET A 484 10.76 0.41 6.77
C MET A 484 11.90 -0.37 6.14
N GLN A 485 11.72 -0.89 4.94
CA GLN A 485 12.79 -1.55 4.19
C GLN A 485 13.94 -0.56 3.89
N LEU A 486 13.63 0.64 3.40
CA LEU A 486 14.63 1.69 3.14
C LEU A 486 15.32 2.16 4.43
N LEU A 487 14.57 2.43 5.49
CA LEU A 487 15.15 2.88 6.74
C LEU A 487 16.09 1.84 7.37
N ARG A 488 15.73 0.56 7.34
CA ARG A 488 16.58 -0.51 7.87
C ARG A 488 17.87 -0.71 7.08
N SER A 489 17.85 -0.42 5.77
CA SER A 489 19.03 -0.56 4.91
C SER A 489 19.94 0.67 4.91
N LEU A 490 19.41 1.87 5.18
CA LEU A 490 20.14 3.12 4.99
C LEU A 490 20.35 3.93 6.27
N SER A 491 19.54 3.72 7.33
CA SER A 491 19.70 4.45 8.58
C SER A 491 20.79 3.84 9.44
N THR A 492 21.67 4.68 9.95
CA THR A 492 22.65 4.34 10.99
C THR A 492 22.16 4.67 12.39
N GLY A 493 21.16 5.54 12.50
CA GLY A 493 20.58 5.97 13.77
C GLY A 493 19.49 5.03 14.30
N THR A 494 19.20 5.19 15.58
CA THR A 494 18.17 4.42 16.29
C THR A 494 16.77 4.78 15.79
N LEU A 495 15.96 3.78 15.40
CA LEU A 495 14.60 3.97 14.91
C LEU A 495 13.60 4.01 16.06
N HIS A 496 12.67 4.97 16.05
CA HIS A 496 11.59 5.13 17.03
C HIS A 496 10.25 5.18 16.33
N LEU A 497 9.34 4.26 16.65
CA LEU A 497 8.00 4.25 16.11
C LEU A 497 7.06 5.14 16.92
N VAL A 498 6.46 6.11 16.25
CA VAL A 498 5.41 6.97 16.81
C VAL A 498 4.10 6.72 16.07
N VAL A 499 3.07 6.33 16.81
CA VAL A 499 1.71 6.13 16.28
C VAL A 499 0.87 7.37 16.57
N VAL A 500 0.25 7.93 15.52
CA VAL A 500 -0.58 9.13 15.59
C VAL A 500 -2.04 8.76 15.34
N GLY A 501 -2.96 9.36 16.10
CA GLY A 501 -4.38 9.23 15.85
C GLY A 501 -5.06 8.09 16.60
N GLU A 502 -4.46 7.56 17.66
CA GLU A 502 -5.13 6.58 18.51
C GLU A 502 -6.22 7.26 19.35
N ASN A 503 -7.41 6.69 19.36
CA ASN A 503 -8.51 7.21 20.18
C ASN A 503 -8.28 6.84 21.66
N ILE A 504 -8.21 7.84 22.51
CA ILE A 504 -7.91 7.72 23.96
C ILE A 504 -8.89 6.81 24.68
N GLU A 505 -10.19 6.79 24.29
CA GLU A 505 -11.20 5.95 24.92
C GLU A 505 -10.96 4.44 24.72
N ARG A 506 -10.04 4.06 23.84
CA ARG A 506 -9.72 2.66 23.49
C ARG A 506 -8.33 2.21 23.93
N SER A 507 -7.52 3.10 24.50
CA SER A 507 -6.15 2.76 24.88
C SER A 507 -6.08 2.23 26.31
N PRO A 508 -5.65 0.96 26.53
CA PRO A 508 -5.48 0.41 27.88
C PRO A 508 -4.42 1.15 28.71
N TYR A 509 -3.60 1.99 28.07
CA TYR A 509 -2.45 2.66 28.70
C TYR A 509 -2.84 3.86 29.56
N TYR A 510 -4.07 4.40 29.42
CA TYR A 510 -4.50 5.65 30.09
C TYR A 510 -5.52 5.45 31.22
N GLU A 511 -5.74 4.21 31.66
CA GLU A 511 -6.73 3.92 32.72
C GLU A 511 -6.30 4.37 34.14
N TYR A 512 -5.05 4.82 34.29
CA TYR A 512 -4.47 5.19 35.60
C TYR A 512 -4.59 6.67 35.99
N GLY A 513 -5.20 7.54 35.17
CA GLY A 513 -5.11 9.00 35.33
C GLY A 513 -6.40 9.75 35.69
N ASN A 514 -7.55 9.13 35.90
CA ASN A 514 -8.78 9.90 36.14
C ASN A 514 -9.68 9.36 37.28
N PRO A 515 -9.42 9.73 38.56
CA PRO A 515 -10.27 9.32 39.69
C PRO A 515 -11.60 10.11 39.82
N THR A 516 -11.91 11.03 38.92
CA THR A 516 -13.14 11.86 39.02
C THR A 516 -13.96 11.93 37.72
N GLY A 517 -14.36 10.77 37.21
CA GLY A 517 -15.36 10.67 36.15
C GLY A 517 -16.77 10.79 36.71
N LYS A 518 -17.24 11.98 37.09
CA LYS A 518 -18.68 12.23 37.30
C LYS A 518 -19.40 12.13 35.96
N ARG A 519 -20.07 11.03 35.77
CA ARG A 519 -21.03 10.76 34.69
C ARG A 519 -22.19 11.78 34.80
N LEU A 520 -22.11 12.88 34.05
CA LEU A 520 -23.26 13.78 33.86
C LEU A 520 -24.32 13.06 33.01
N LYS A 521 -25.24 12.40 33.70
CA LYS A 521 -26.53 11.97 33.11
C LYS A 521 -27.27 13.22 32.61
N ARG A 522 -27.34 13.41 31.30
CA ARG A 522 -28.25 14.36 30.67
C ARG A 522 -29.69 13.88 30.86
N THR A 523 -30.30 14.35 31.91
CA THR A 523 -31.74 14.21 32.12
C THR A 523 -32.48 15.08 31.09
N LYS A 524 -33.13 14.45 30.11
CA LYS A 524 -34.09 15.10 29.24
C LYS A 524 -35.28 15.50 30.09
N GLN A 525 -35.38 16.76 30.48
CA GLN A 525 -36.62 17.33 30.95
C GLN A 525 -37.63 17.36 29.79
N ARG A 526 -38.65 16.53 29.94
CA ARG A 526 -39.92 16.64 29.20
C ARG A 526 -40.69 17.78 29.84
N THR A 527 -40.77 18.95 29.19
CA THR A 527 -41.81 19.94 29.46
C THR A 527 -42.97 19.65 28.54
N GLY A 528 -44.10 19.21 29.12
CA GLY A 528 -45.38 19.20 28.47
C GLY A 528 -45.98 20.60 28.45
N LYS A 529 -46.54 20.97 27.35
CA LYS A 529 -47.85 21.62 27.17
C LYS A 529 -48.21 21.51 25.70
#